data_74bb82a1f3bf6ccbc1673aa128cbec98
#
_entry.id   74bb82a1f3bf6ccbc1673aa128cbec98
#
_cell.length_a   1.000
_cell.length_b   1.000
_cell.length_c   1.000
_cell.angle_alpha   90.00
_cell.angle_beta   90.00
_cell.angle_gamma   90.00
#
_symmetry.space_group_name_H-M   'P 1'
#
loop_
_entity.id
_entity.type
_entity.pdbx_description
1 polymer ?
#
loop_
_entity_poly.entity_id
_entity_poly.type
_entity_poly.pdbx_seq_one_letter_code
_entity_poly.pdbx_strand_id
1 'polypeptide(L)'
;MKKILYTMMALFVAFSFAACGSDDNNDNGNQGGQGGQEEGGSTIVDDAKYKDRSYGMAAIDACAEVVTNFEAANVVIAAAGLTAEQEDYLRQVLTSLVSNVIVPTYTKLADDVEDLEKTLNGLTTSNITQEQINTACKDFKAARQNWEISEAFLMGAASDFDIDPTIDSWPLNRSLLLSYFNNGMSEEMLEDATILGFHALEFILFRNGQPRKVAEFQGNDTYKNFEKVSGAQELKYAQTICTLLKQRCFQLQVAWEGETSKNASRVAVVKSAGLDMTTENGLSFGENLTTAGKNAKSTFADIKDAIAQVLSDDEGSCVGIANEVGTAKIANPFSAGDISYVESPYSYNSISDFQDNIRSIRNVWYGSTSGNAASPSFNAFFANVQGGSEVNKSVVDAFNGAINKIGAMPAPFVKYCSTIWGIEFQDDEDWD
;
A
#
# COMPACT_ATOMS: atom_id res chain seq x y z
N MET A 1 26.75 -11.80 9.26
CA MET A 1 25.74 -12.22 10.24
C MET A 1 25.78 -11.28 11.41
N LYS A 2 25.07 -10.17 11.34
CA LYS A 2 24.73 -9.32 12.50
C LYS A 2 23.26 -8.98 12.31
N LYS A 3 22.38 -9.66 13.06
CA LYS A 3 20.99 -9.28 13.20
C LYS A 3 20.95 -7.93 13.92
N ILE A 4 20.56 -6.89 13.25
CA ILE A 4 20.22 -5.61 13.87
C ILE A 4 18.76 -5.75 14.27
N LEU A 5 18.56 -5.93 15.56
CA LEU A 5 17.28 -6.02 16.24
C LEU A 5 16.71 -4.59 16.34
N TYR A 6 15.78 -4.21 15.49
CA TYR A 6 14.95 -3.04 15.70
C TYR A 6 13.83 -3.40 16.66
N THR A 7 14.07 -3.13 17.94
CA THR A 7 13.04 -3.21 18.97
C THR A 7 12.22 -1.92 18.89
N MET A 8 11.09 -1.93 18.19
CA MET A 8 10.07 -0.90 18.36
C MET A 8 9.42 -1.10 19.73
N MET A 9 9.62 -0.13 20.59
CA MET A 9 9.05 -0.06 21.93
C MET A 9 7.61 0.45 21.78
N ALA A 10 6.64 -0.46 21.79
CA ALA A 10 5.23 -0.10 21.86
C ALA A 10 4.94 0.52 23.22
N LEU A 11 4.78 1.83 23.26
CA LEU A 11 4.35 2.56 24.45
C LEU A 11 2.81 2.51 24.48
N PHE A 12 2.25 1.62 25.28
CA PHE A 12 0.82 1.64 25.62
C PHE A 12 0.53 2.85 26.50
N VAL A 13 -0.08 3.88 25.93
CA VAL A 13 -0.71 4.96 26.70
C VAL A 13 -2.20 4.66 26.78
N ALA A 14 -2.63 4.12 27.90
CA ALA A 14 -4.05 3.98 28.21
C ALA A 14 -4.62 5.35 28.59
N PHE A 15 -5.43 5.94 27.72
CA PHE A 15 -6.26 7.08 28.06
C PHE A 15 -7.67 6.62 28.42
N SER A 16 -8.02 6.76 29.71
CA SER A 16 -9.38 6.66 30.18
C SER A 16 -10.15 7.93 29.87
N PHE A 17 -11.18 7.85 29.03
CA PHE A 17 -12.11 8.95 28.80
C PHE A 17 -13.35 8.78 29.69
N ALA A 18 -13.56 9.79 30.54
CA ALA A 18 -14.82 9.98 31.25
C ALA A 18 -15.84 10.66 30.31
N ALA A 19 -16.98 10.04 30.17
CA ALA A 19 -18.13 10.59 29.44
C ALA A 19 -18.81 11.68 30.26
N CYS A 20 -19.11 12.83 29.63
CA CYS A 20 -20.16 13.74 30.05
C CYS A 20 -21.02 14.07 28.83
N GLY A 21 -22.25 13.65 28.87
CA GLY A 21 -23.27 14.06 27.93
C GLY A 21 -23.99 15.31 28.42
N SER A 22 -24.62 16.03 27.51
CA SER A 22 -25.94 16.67 27.72
C SER A 22 -26.52 17.18 26.40
N ASP A 23 -27.81 16.94 26.30
CA ASP A 23 -28.76 17.31 25.24
C ASP A 23 -28.89 18.84 25.05
N ASP A 24 -29.33 19.29 23.87
CA ASP A 24 -30.67 19.80 23.63
C ASP A 24 -30.87 20.41 22.23
N ASN A 25 -31.99 20.01 21.65
CA ASN A 25 -32.86 20.50 20.59
C ASN A 25 -32.84 22.00 20.18
N ASN A 26 -33.02 22.34 18.90
CA ASN A 26 -34.32 22.71 18.30
C ASN A 26 -34.18 23.38 16.92
N ASP A 27 -34.78 22.86 15.94
CA ASP A 27 -35.86 23.16 15.00
C ASP A 27 -36.00 24.56 14.32
N ASN A 28 -36.49 24.45 13.05
CA ASN A 28 -37.14 25.42 12.14
C ASN A 28 -36.25 26.15 11.12
N GLY A 29 -36.33 25.88 9.81
CA GLY A 29 -37.51 25.96 8.94
C GLY A 29 -37.59 27.28 8.17
N ASN A 30 -37.35 27.33 6.86
CA ASN A 30 -38.25 27.79 5.83
C ASN A 30 -37.59 28.28 4.52
N GLN A 31 -38.03 27.71 3.43
CA GLN A 31 -38.35 28.09 2.07
C GLN A 31 -37.80 29.38 1.41
N GLY A 32 -37.27 29.14 0.20
CA GLY A 32 -37.83 29.76 -1.00
C GLY A 32 -37.05 30.90 -1.67
N GLY A 33 -36.68 30.72 -2.93
CA GLY A 33 -36.43 31.80 -3.86
C GLY A 33 -35.49 31.45 -5.03
N GLN A 34 -36.08 31.28 -6.22
CA GLN A 34 -35.44 31.11 -7.53
C GLN A 34 -34.69 32.36 -7.98
N GLY A 35 -33.60 32.16 -8.74
CA GLY A 35 -33.07 33.19 -9.63
C GLY A 35 -31.63 32.86 -10.05
N GLY A 36 -31.45 32.37 -11.26
CA GLY A 36 -30.17 31.95 -11.82
C GLY A 36 -29.22 33.07 -12.15
N GLN A 37 -27.93 32.68 -12.22
CA GLN A 37 -27.02 32.95 -13.34
C GLN A 37 -25.72 32.23 -13.07
N GLU A 38 -25.18 31.57 -14.10
CA GLU A 38 -23.89 30.86 -14.09
C GLU A 38 -22.75 31.86 -13.87
N GLU A 39 -21.94 31.63 -12.86
CA GLU A 39 -20.55 32.04 -12.82
C GLU A 39 -19.76 31.01 -12.02
N GLY A 40 -18.53 30.71 -12.48
CA GLY A 40 -17.58 29.73 -12.07
C GLY A 40 -17.70 29.20 -10.62
N GLY A 41 -18.26 28.02 -10.47
CA GLY A 41 -18.43 27.40 -9.16
C GLY A 41 -17.10 26.95 -8.59
N SER A 42 -16.50 27.76 -7.74
CA SER A 42 -15.72 27.26 -6.62
C SER A 42 -16.67 26.37 -5.85
N THR A 43 -16.49 25.06 -5.94
CA THR A 43 -17.12 24.11 -5.02
C THR A 43 -16.71 24.56 -3.62
N ILE A 44 -17.65 25.12 -2.85
CA ILE A 44 -17.48 25.33 -1.41
C ILE A 44 -17.29 23.92 -0.84
N VAL A 45 -16.03 23.53 -0.65
CA VAL A 45 -15.68 22.33 0.10
C VAL A 45 -16.26 22.56 1.49
N ASP A 46 -17.11 21.64 1.96
CA ASP A 46 -17.71 21.74 3.29
C ASP A 46 -16.60 21.62 4.35
N ASP A 47 -16.03 22.76 4.76
CA ASP A 47 -14.92 22.83 5.71
C ASP A 47 -15.29 22.19 7.06
N ALA A 48 -16.57 22.03 7.37
CA ALA A 48 -17.03 21.37 8.58
C ALA A 48 -16.63 19.89 8.60
N LYS A 49 -16.64 19.21 7.44
CA LYS A 49 -16.26 17.80 7.33
C LYS A 49 -14.77 17.58 7.68
N TYR A 50 -13.87 18.51 7.31
CA TYR A 50 -12.45 18.42 7.67
C TYR A 50 -12.14 18.65 9.16
N LYS A 51 -13.08 19.21 9.93
CA LYS A 51 -12.96 19.40 11.38
C LYS A 51 -13.55 18.24 12.18
N ASP A 52 -14.28 17.35 11.54
CA ASP A 52 -14.95 16.23 12.19
C ASP A 52 -14.00 15.06 12.37
N ARG A 53 -13.52 14.87 13.60
CA ARG A 53 -12.61 13.79 13.98
C ARG A 53 -13.24 12.40 13.90
N SER A 54 -14.57 12.29 13.84
CA SER A 54 -15.27 11.00 13.89
C SER A 54 -14.92 10.09 12.71
N TYR A 55 -14.66 10.64 11.53
CA TYR A 55 -14.28 9.87 10.34
C TYR A 55 -12.94 9.14 10.53
N GLY A 56 -11.90 9.83 10.99
CA GLY A 56 -10.59 9.24 11.22
C GLY A 56 -10.62 8.21 12.35
N MET A 57 -11.30 8.54 13.47
CA MET A 57 -11.46 7.60 14.58
C MET A 57 -12.19 6.33 14.13
N ALA A 58 -13.28 6.46 13.36
CA ALA A 58 -14.03 5.31 12.86
C ALA A 58 -13.20 4.43 11.90
N ALA A 59 -12.29 5.01 11.13
CA ALA A 59 -11.37 4.26 10.27
C ALA A 59 -10.34 3.48 11.10
N ILE A 60 -9.74 4.12 12.12
CA ILE A 60 -8.78 3.49 13.05
C ILE A 60 -9.45 2.31 13.79
N ASP A 61 -10.63 2.54 14.38
CA ASP A 61 -11.38 1.50 15.10
C ASP A 61 -11.71 0.31 14.18
N ALA A 62 -12.09 0.58 12.93
CA ALA A 62 -12.41 -0.47 11.97
C ALA A 62 -11.18 -1.30 11.56
N CYS A 63 -9.99 -0.71 11.47
CA CYS A 63 -8.75 -1.47 11.27
C CYS A 63 -8.45 -2.38 12.47
N ALA A 64 -8.64 -1.90 13.69
CA ALA A 64 -8.49 -2.73 14.91
C ALA A 64 -9.50 -3.91 14.94
N GLU A 65 -10.72 -3.71 14.41
CA GLU A 65 -11.68 -4.81 14.24
C GLU A 65 -11.19 -5.86 13.24
N VAL A 66 -10.53 -5.45 12.14
CA VAL A 66 -9.92 -6.39 11.18
C VAL A 66 -8.85 -7.22 11.88
N VAL A 67 -7.91 -6.59 12.60
CA VAL A 67 -6.86 -7.28 13.37
C VAL A 67 -7.49 -8.34 14.29
N THR A 68 -8.41 -7.94 15.15
CA THR A 68 -9.05 -8.83 16.13
C THR A 68 -9.73 -10.04 15.48
N ASN A 69 -10.41 -9.83 14.34
CA ASN A 69 -11.15 -10.92 13.68
C ASN A 69 -10.22 -11.89 12.92
N PHE A 70 -9.12 -11.40 12.34
CA PHE A 70 -8.13 -12.27 11.68
C PHE A 70 -7.31 -13.06 12.69
N GLU A 71 -6.93 -12.47 13.82
CA GLU A 71 -6.31 -13.20 14.93
C GLU A 71 -7.23 -14.32 15.46
N ALA A 72 -8.51 -14.02 15.65
CA ALA A 72 -9.51 -15.02 16.06
C ALA A 72 -9.65 -16.14 15.02
N ALA A 73 -9.64 -15.85 13.73
CA ALA A 73 -9.68 -16.85 12.68
C ALA A 73 -8.44 -17.75 12.70
N ASN A 74 -7.24 -17.17 12.86
CA ASN A 74 -6.01 -17.93 12.97
C ASN A 74 -6.01 -18.84 14.21
N VAL A 75 -6.48 -18.36 15.36
CA VAL A 75 -6.62 -19.16 16.58
C VAL A 75 -7.53 -20.37 16.36
N VAL A 76 -8.62 -20.23 15.61
CA VAL A 76 -9.52 -21.36 15.28
C VAL A 76 -8.77 -22.44 14.48
N ILE A 77 -7.97 -22.05 13.47
CA ILE A 77 -7.17 -23.00 12.68
C ILE A 77 -6.06 -23.62 13.53
N ALA A 78 -5.34 -22.81 14.31
CA ALA A 78 -4.23 -23.26 15.14
C ALA A 78 -4.67 -24.28 16.22
N ALA A 79 -5.82 -24.02 16.87
CA ALA A 79 -6.37 -24.88 17.91
C ALA A 79 -7.06 -26.14 17.37
N ALA A 80 -7.46 -26.16 16.09
CA ALA A 80 -8.19 -27.28 15.51
C ALA A 80 -7.32 -28.53 15.40
N GLY A 81 -7.88 -29.68 15.80
CA GLY A 81 -7.40 -30.98 15.36
C GLY A 81 -7.88 -31.22 13.93
N LEU A 82 -7.17 -30.67 12.95
CA LEU A 82 -7.56 -30.79 11.53
C LEU A 82 -7.62 -32.24 11.09
N THR A 83 -8.68 -32.62 10.38
CA THR A 83 -8.71 -33.91 9.67
C THR A 83 -7.83 -33.84 8.43
N ALA A 84 -7.44 -34.98 7.88
CA ALA A 84 -6.66 -35.03 6.65
C ALA A 84 -7.36 -34.32 5.48
N GLU A 85 -8.71 -34.42 5.41
CA GLU A 85 -9.49 -33.72 4.37
C GLU A 85 -9.45 -32.19 4.57
N GLN A 86 -9.48 -31.71 5.82
CA GLN A 86 -9.38 -30.29 6.14
C GLN A 86 -7.98 -29.74 5.82
N GLU A 87 -6.92 -30.48 6.14
CA GLU A 87 -5.55 -30.11 5.77
C GLU A 87 -5.38 -30.06 4.23
N ASP A 88 -5.89 -31.04 3.51
CA ASP A 88 -5.84 -31.06 2.05
C ASP A 88 -6.66 -29.92 1.43
N TYR A 89 -7.80 -29.55 2.01
CA TYR A 89 -8.56 -28.39 1.58
C TYR A 89 -7.81 -27.09 1.83
N LEU A 90 -7.23 -26.90 3.00
CA LEU A 90 -6.43 -25.71 3.33
C LEU A 90 -5.19 -25.60 2.41
N ARG A 91 -4.61 -26.70 2.01
CA ARG A 91 -3.53 -26.73 1.01
C ARG A 91 -4.02 -26.25 -0.37
N GLN A 92 -5.23 -26.65 -0.76
CA GLN A 92 -5.86 -26.10 -1.97
C GLN A 92 -6.16 -24.61 -1.83
N VAL A 93 -6.52 -24.13 -0.63
CA VAL A 93 -6.68 -22.69 -0.35
C VAL A 93 -5.37 -21.94 -0.58
N LEU A 94 -4.25 -22.41 -0.02
CA LEU A 94 -2.93 -21.79 -0.25
C LEU A 94 -2.51 -21.85 -1.72
N THR A 95 -2.78 -22.97 -2.41
CA THR A 95 -2.51 -23.11 -3.85
C THR A 95 -3.34 -22.10 -4.67
N SER A 96 -4.63 -21.96 -4.33
CA SER A 96 -5.52 -20.98 -4.96
C SER A 96 -5.08 -19.55 -4.66
N LEU A 97 -4.67 -19.26 -3.43
CA LEU A 97 -4.14 -17.94 -3.04
C LEU A 97 -2.92 -17.56 -3.91
N VAL A 98 -1.94 -18.46 -4.03
CA VAL A 98 -0.75 -18.20 -4.87
C VAL A 98 -1.13 -17.99 -6.32
N SER A 99 -1.97 -18.88 -6.90
CA SER A 99 -2.24 -18.90 -8.34
C SER A 99 -3.27 -17.85 -8.78
N ASN A 100 -4.21 -17.44 -7.92
CA ASN A 100 -5.32 -16.56 -8.28
C ASN A 100 -5.25 -15.16 -7.64
N VAL A 101 -4.37 -14.96 -6.65
CA VAL A 101 -4.20 -13.67 -5.97
C VAL A 101 -2.77 -13.19 -6.07
N ILE A 102 -1.81 -13.87 -5.45
CA ILE A 102 -0.42 -13.37 -5.30
C ILE A 102 0.27 -13.22 -6.66
N VAL A 103 0.40 -14.29 -7.42
CA VAL A 103 1.08 -14.26 -8.73
C VAL A 103 0.39 -13.34 -9.73
N PRO A 104 -0.95 -13.33 -9.88
CA PRO A 104 -1.62 -12.37 -10.75
C PRO A 104 -1.43 -10.91 -10.33
N THR A 105 -1.43 -10.59 -9.02
CA THR A 105 -1.20 -9.22 -8.53
C THR A 105 0.21 -8.77 -8.84
N TYR A 106 1.24 -9.56 -8.52
CA TYR A 106 2.62 -9.21 -8.85
C TYR A 106 2.91 -9.21 -10.35
N THR A 107 2.21 -10.05 -11.14
CA THR A 107 2.29 -9.99 -12.60
C THR A 107 1.76 -8.66 -13.12
N LYS A 108 0.61 -8.22 -12.61
CA LYS A 108 0.00 -6.95 -13.01
C LYS A 108 0.83 -5.75 -12.57
N LEU A 109 1.36 -5.76 -11.34
CA LEU A 109 2.31 -4.75 -10.85
C LEU A 109 3.53 -4.65 -11.79
N ALA A 110 4.12 -5.79 -12.16
CA ALA A 110 5.26 -5.84 -13.06
C ALA A 110 4.93 -5.32 -14.46
N ASP A 111 3.73 -5.62 -15.00
CA ASP A 111 3.25 -5.06 -16.27
C ASP A 111 3.11 -3.54 -16.19
N ASP A 112 2.47 -3.02 -15.15
CA ASP A 112 2.17 -1.59 -15.00
C ASP A 112 3.46 -0.75 -14.80
N VAL A 113 4.43 -1.27 -14.03
CA VAL A 113 5.74 -0.60 -13.86
C VAL A 113 6.57 -0.67 -15.16
N GLU A 114 6.46 -1.76 -15.93
CA GLU A 114 7.11 -1.83 -17.24
C GLU A 114 6.52 -0.79 -18.22
N ASP A 115 5.21 -0.57 -18.18
CA ASP A 115 4.55 0.45 -19.00
C ASP A 115 4.92 1.86 -18.54
N LEU A 116 4.97 2.11 -17.22
CA LEU A 116 5.48 3.38 -16.67
C LEU A 116 6.93 3.66 -17.12
N GLU A 117 7.81 2.65 -17.04
CA GLU A 117 9.19 2.81 -17.49
C GLU A 117 9.27 3.12 -18.99
N LYS A 118 8.49 2.46 -19.84
CA LYS A 118 8.43 2.76 -21.29
C LYS A 118 8.00 4.19 -21.54
N THR A 119 6.98 4.66 -20.80
CA THR A 119 6.49 6.04 -20.90
C THR A 119 7.59 7.02 -20.52
N LEU A 120 8.26 6.83 -19.37
CA LEU A 120 9.30 7.73 -18.88
C LEU A 120 10.56 7.73 -19.76
N ASN A 121 11.05 6.57 -20.20
CA ASN A 121 12.28 6.45 -20.97
C ASN A 121 12.24 7.12 -22.33
N GLY A 122 11.05 7.39 -22.86
CA GLY A 122 10.85 8.15 -24.10
C GLY A 122 10.92 9.68 -23.94
N LEU A 123 10.98 10.20 -22.68
CA LEU A 123 10.85 11.62 -22.40
C LEU A 123 12.20 12.33 -22.33
N THR A 124 12.22 13.53 -22.90
CA THR A 124 13.30 14.51 -22.77
C THR A 124 12.67 15.89 -22.59
N THR A 125 13.44 16.87 -22.09
CA THR A 125 12.95 18.25 -21.93
C THR A 125 12.48 18.90 -23.24
N SER A 126 12.94 18.40 -24.38
CA SER A 126 12.59 18.92 -25.72
C SER A 126 11.35 18.27 -26.34
N ASN A 127 11.00 17.03 -25.93
CA ASN A 127 9.86 16.31 -26.52
C ASN A 127 8.70 16.07 -25.56
N ILE A 128 8.87 16.38 -24.28
CA ILE A 128 7.84 16.15 -23.25
C ILE A 128 6.60 17.02 -23.51
N THR A 129 5.43 16.42 -23.39
CA THR A 129 4.13 17.07 -23.50
C THR A 129 3.31 16.81 -22.24
N GLN A 130 2.28 17.64 -22.00
CA GLN A 130 1.37 17.43 -20.87
C GLN A 130 0.64 16.09 -20.94
N GLU A 131 0.30 15.63 -22.15
CA GLU A 131 -0.35 14.33 -22.35
C GLU A 131 0.55 13.17 -21.91
N GLN A 132 1.85 13.23 -22.19
CA GLN A 132 2.81 12.22 -21.78
C GLN A 132 2.99 12.21 -20.24
N ILE A 133 3.04 13.38 -19.60
CA ILE A 133 3.06 13.48 -18.14
C ILE A 133 1.78 12.87 -17.55
N ASN A 134 0.62 13.21 -18.09
CA ASN A 134 -0.66 12.64 -17.65
C ASN A 134 -0.68 11.12 -17.82
N THR A 135 -0.08 10.59 -18.89
CA THR A 135 0.06 9.15 -19.11
C THR A 135 0.96 8.52 -18.07
N ALA A 136 2.14 9.09 -17.81
CA ALA A 136 3.04 8.61 -16.76
C ALA A 136 2.38 8.61 -15.37
N CYS A 137 1.62 9.66 -15.04
CA CYS A 137 0.84 9.72 -13.80
C CYS A 137 -0.25 8.65 -13.71
N LYS A 138 -0.90 8.33 -14.84
CA LYS A 138 -1.89 7.25 -14.90
C LYS A 138 -1.22 5.88 -14.72
N ASP A 139 -0.11 5.63 -15.40
CA ASP A 139 0.65 4.38 -15.31
C ASP A 139 1.20 4.21 -13.89
N PHE A 140 1.71 5.29 -13.28
CA PHE A 140 2.12 5.31 -11.86
C PHE A 140 0.98 4.89 -10.93
N LYS A 141 -0.22 5.50 -11.06
CA LYS A 141 -1.37 5.15 -10.20
C LYS A 141 -1.82 3.71 -10.39
N ALA A 142 -1.72 3.16 -11.60
CA ALA A 142 -2.03 1.75 -11.85
C ALA A 142 -1.01 0.82 -11.16
N ALA A 143 0.27 1.12 -11.27
CA ALA A 143 1.33 0.37 -10.60
C ALA A 143 1.20 0.48 -9.06
N ARG A 144 1.00 1.69 -8.52
CA ARG A 144 0.81 1.94 -7.09
C ARG A 144 -0.37 1.13 -6.56
N GLN A 145 -1.53 1.13 -7.25
CA GLN A 145 -2.69 0.35 -6.84
C GLN A 145 -2.38 -1.15 -6.70
N ASN A 146 -1.63 -1.74 -7.64
CA ASN A 146 -1.29 -3.16 -7.57
C ASN A 146 -0.25 -3.46 -6.49
N TRP A 147 0.60 -2.49 -6.12
CA TRP A 147 1.45 -2.58 -4.96
C TRP A 147 0.61 -2.58 -3.67
N GLU A 148 -0.26 -1.61 -3.47
CA GLU A 148 -1.14 -1.51 -2.29
C GLU A 148 -2.06 -2.73 -2.11
N ILE A 149 -2.54 -3.30 -3.21
CA ILE A 149 -3.32 -4.56 -3.20
C ILE A 149 -2.44 -5.78 -2.86
N SER A 150 -1.13 -5.66 -2.79
CA SER A 150 -0.21 -6.73 -2.39
C SER A 150 0.18 -6.72 -0.91
N GLU A 151 -0.17 -5.70 -0.17
CA GLU A 151 0.29 -5.45 1.20
C GLU A 151 -0.03 -6.57 2.21
N ALA A 152 -1.12 -7.32 2.04
CA ALA A 152 -1.43 -8.48 2.88
C ALA A 152 -0.59 -9.74 2.57
N PHE A 153 0.38 -9.66 1.65
CA PHE A 153 1.27 -10.77 1.29
C PHE A 153 2.69 -10.31 0.91
N LEU A 154 3.19 -9.31 1.64
CA LEU A 154 4.60 -8.88 1.57
C LEU A 154 5.54 -9.86 2.27
N MET A 155 5.01 -10.81 3.03
CA MET A 155 5.76 -11.95 3.55
C MET A 155 6.56 -12.66 2.45
N GLY A 156 7.61 -13.33 2.82
CA GLY A 156 8.44 -14.07 1.88
C GLY A 156 9.30 -13.17 0.99
N ALA A 157 9.11 -13.16 -0.32
CA ALA A 157 10.03 -12.48 -1.24
C ALA A 157 10.19 -10.97 -0.97
N ALA A 158 9.14 -10.26 -0.61
CA ALA A 158 9.23 -8.83 -0.33
C ALA A 158 10.06 -8.55 0.94
N SER A 159 9.82 -9.33 2.00
CA SER A 159 10.55 -9.26 3.26
C SER A 159 11.97 -9.84 3.15
N ASP A 160 12.12 -11.07 2.59
CA ASP A 160 13.41 -11.78 2.56
C ASP A 160 14.47 -11.08 1.70
N PHE A 161 14.05 -10.31 0.71
CA PHE A 161 14.93 -9.59 -0.22
C PHE A 161 14.96 -8.08 -0.01
N ASP A 162 14.44 -7.57 1.10
CA ASP A 162 14.34 -6.13 1.41
C ASP A 162 13.72 -5.33 0.24
N ILE A 163 12.69 -5.89 -0.43
CA ILE A 163 12.06 -5.24 -1.57
C ILE A 163 11.15 -4.12 -1.12
N ASP A 164 10.30 -4.38 -0.12
CA ASP A 164 9.37 -3.40 0.43
C ASP A 164 10.07 -2.08 0.80
N PRO A 165 11.06 -2.03 1.70
CA PRO A 165 11.74 -0.78 2.04
C PRO A 165 12.48 -0.15 0.85
N THR A 166 12.78 -0.93 -0.20
CA THR A 166 13.46 -0.40 -1.40
C THR A 166 12.50 0.34 -2.34
N ILE A 167 11.25 -0.09 -2.43
CA ILE A 167 10.30 0.43 -3.42
C ILE A 167 9.18 1.28 -2.82
N ASP A 168 8.97 1.22 -1.48
CA ASP A 168 7.88 1.93 -0.80
C ASP A 168 8.29 2.65 0.49
N SER A 169 9.54 3.08 0.59
CA SER A 169 10.03 3.83 1.75
C SER A 169 9.37 5.21 1.86
N TRP A 170 8.74 5.51 3.01
CA TRP A 170 8.17 6.82 3.32
C TRP A 170 8.45 7.23 4.77
N PRO A 171 8.42 8.52 5.11
CA PRO A 171 8.35 9.68 4.19
C PRO A 171 9.58 9.80 3.28
N LEU A 172 9.40 10.38 2.09
CA LEU A 172 10.50 10.68 1.17
C LEU A 172 11.53 11.60 1.85
N ASN A 173 12.80 11.23 1.83
CA ASN A 173 13.89 12.06 2.34
C ASN A 173 14.25 13.17 1.33
N ARG A 174 13.47 14.26 1.34
CA ARG A 174 13.65 15.39 0.41
C ARG A 174 15.01 16.08 0.55
N SER A 175 15.54 16.13 1.77
CA SER A 175 16.87 16.73 2.01
C SER A 175 17.98 15.93 1.33
N LEU A 176 17.91 14.60 1.42
CA LEU A 176 18.86 13.71 0.72
C LEU A 176 18.66 13.78 -0.79
N LEU A 177 17.40 13.81 -1.26
CA LEU A 177 17.08 13.96 -2.69
C LEU A 177 17.62 15.26 -3.26
N LEU A 178 17.44 16.37 -2.55
CA LEU A 178 18.04 17.65 -2.95
C LEU A 178 19.56 17.59 -2.99
N SER A 179 20.18 16.92 -2.00
CA SER A 179 21.64 16.69 -1.99
C SER A 179 22.08 15.86 -3.19
N TYR A 180 21.32 14.83 -3.58
CA TYR A 180 21.57 14.02 -4.76
C TYR A 180 21.63 14.87 -6.03
N PHE A 181 20.65 15.75 -6.25
CA PHE A 181 20.66 16.65 -7.40
C PHE A 181 21.82 17.64 -7.38
N ASN A 182 22.13 18.21 -6.22
CA ASN A 182 23.20 19.22 -6.07
C ASN A 182 24.60 18.62 -6.20
N ASN A 183 24.80 17.34 -5.85
CA ASN A 183 26.09 16.66 -5.85
C ASN A 183 26.36 15.86 -7.14
N GLY A 184 25.63 16.12 -8.21
CA GLY A 184 25.88 15.54 -9.52
C GLY A 184 25.29 14.17 -9.76
N MET A 185 24.29 13.78 -8.98
CA MET A 185 23.49 12.56 -9.19
C MET A 185 24.35 11.27 -9.12
N SER A 186 25.15 11.13 -8.06
CA SER A 186 26.01 9.97 -7.80
C SER A 186 25.21 8.67 -7.69
N GLU A 187 25.66 7.61 -8.37
CA GLU A 187 25.03 6.28 -8.26
C GLU A 187 25.12 5.71 -6.84
N GLU A 188 26.16 6.02 -6.07
CA GLU A 188 26.32 5.59 -4.68
C GLU A 188 25.16 6.09 -3.78
N MET A 189 24.60 7.28 -4.06
CA MET A 189 23.48 7.80 -3.29
C MET A 189 22.16 7.06 -3.59
N LEU A 190 22.06 6.34 -4.69
CA LEU A 190 20.89 5.50 -5.02
C LEU A 190 20.89 4.15 -4.27
N GLU A 191 21.83 3.93 -3.36
CA GLU A 191 21.77 2.83 -2.39
C GLU A 191 20.83 3.13 -1.20
N ASP A 192 20.49 4.41 -1.00
CA ASP A 192 19.58 4.83 0.07
C ASP A 192 18.11 4.71 -0.40
N ALA A 193 17.40 3.79 0.20
CA ALA A 193 16.00 3.49 -0.12
C ALA A 193 15.07 4.69 0.07
N THR A 194 15.39 5.63 0.97
CA THR A 194 14.54 6.79 1.28
C THR A 194 14.42 7.82 0.16
N ILE A 195 15.16 7.65 -0.93
CA ILE A 195 15.02 8.44 -2.16
C ILE A 195 14.69 7.56 -3.38
N LEU A 196 14.19 6.35 -3.20
CA LEU A 196 13.83 5.44 -4.28
C LEU A 196 12.33 5.13 -4.29
N GLY A 197 11.92 4.33 -5.24
CA GLY A 197 10.59 3.71 -5.27
C GLY A 197 9.44 4.65 -5.62
N PHE A 198 8.26 4.28 -5.13
CA PHE A 198 7.01 4.94 -5.47
C PHE A 198 6.93 6.38 -4.99
N HIS A 199 7.27 6.67 -3.72
CA HIS A 199 7.14 8.02 -3.17
C HIS A 199 8.10 9.03 -3.80
N ALA A 200 9.27 8.56 -4.23
CA ALA A 200 10.21 9.39 -5.00
C ALA A 200 9.68 9.69 -6.42
N LEU A 201 9.08 8.71 -7.11
CA LEU A 201 8.41 8.92 -8.39
C LEU A 201 7.17 9.79 -8.26
N GLU A 202 6.41 9.61 -7.18
CA GLU A 202 5.24 10.43 -6.85
C GLU A 202 5.64 11.91 -6.75
N PHE A 203 6.68 12.22 -5.98
CA PHE A 203 7.20 13.57 -5.85
C PHE A 203 7.60 14.19 -7.20
N ILE A 204 8.20 13.41 -8.11
CA ILE A 204 8.59 13.93 -9.43
C ILE A 204 7.37 14.14 -10.35
N LEU A 205 6.34 13.30 -10.25
CA LEU A 205 5.23 13.30 -11.20
C LEU A 205 4.05 14.20 -10.80
N PHE A 206 3.85 14.40 -9.49
CA PHE A 206 2.65 15.06 -8.96
C PHE A 206 2.96 16.32 -8.14
N ARG A 207 2.02 17.26 -8.13
CA ARG A 207 1.88 18.37 -7.18
C ARG A 207 0.39 18.58 -6.90
N ASN A 208 0.04 18.71 -5.61
CA ASN A 208 -1.34 19.03 -5.19
C ASN A 208 -2.41 18.11 -5.78
N GLY A 209 -2.12 16.81 -5.82
CA GLY A 209 -3.02 15.79 -6.36
C GLY A 209 -3.15 15.78 -7.88
N GLN A 210 -2.39 16.62 -8.58
CA GLN A 210 -2.44 16.76 -10.05
C GLN A 210 -1.11 16.41 -10.69
N PRO A 211 -1.12 15.93 -11.95
CA PRO A 211 0.08 15.83 -12.75
C PRO A 211 0.80 17.19 -12.83
N ARG A 212 2.11 17.20 -12.63
CA ARG A 212 2.92 18.41 -12.78
C ARG A 212 2.81 19.01 -14.18
N LYS A 213 3.03 20.31 -14.27
CA LYS A 213 2.93 21.04 -15.54
C LYS A 213 4.17 20.79 -16.40
N VAL A 214 3.97 20.65 -17.70
CA VAL A 214 5.05 20.45 -18.68
C VAL A 214 6.13 21.54 -18.61
N ALA A 215 5.75 22.77 -18.27
CA ALA A 215 6.68 23.89 -18.16
C ALA A 215 7.74 23.69 -17.07
N GLU A 216 7.45 22.97 -16.00
CA GLU A 216 8.39 22.64 -14.92
C GLU A 216 9.47 21.67 -15.44
N PHE A 217 9.08 20.65 -16.22
CA PHE A 217 10.04 19.73 -16.84
C PHE A 217 10.85 20.34 -17.98
N GLN A 218 10.37 21.42 -18.59
CA GLN A 218 11.12 22.18 -19.61
C GLN A 218 11.98 23.28 -18.99
N GLY A 219 11.80 23.60 -17.73
CA GLY A 219 12.52 24.59 -16.94
C GLY A 219 13.17 24.00 -15.70
N ASN A 220 12.82 24.58 -14.57
CA ASN A 220 13.21 24.14 -13.24
C ASN A 220 11.96 23.80 -12.42
N ASP A 221 12.14 23.02 -11.33
CA ASP A 221 11.09 22.75 -10.36
C ASP A 221 10.62 24.07 -9.68
N THR A 222 9.38 24.10 -9.25
CA THR A 222 8.79 25.22 -8.50
C THR A 222 8.63 24.91 -7.03
N TYR A 223 8.92 23.68 -6.61
CA TYR A 223 8.82 23.26 -5.23
C TYR A 223 9.89 23.95 -4.36
N LYS A 224 9.50 24.35 -3.15
CA LYS A 224 10.39 25.05 -2.22
C LYS A 224 11.68 24.25 -1.99
N ASN A 225 12.81 24.94 -2.05
CA ASN A 225 14.19 24.44 -2.02
C ASN A 225 14.65 23.71 -3.29
N PHE A 226 13.75 23.33 -4.20
CA PHE A 226 14.08 22.62 -5.45
C PHE A 226 14.15 23.57 -6.68
N GLU A 227 13.97 24.86 -6.53
CA GLU A 227 13.89 25.83 -7.64
C GLU A 227 15.14 25.90 -8.53
N LYS A 228 16.25 25.29 -8.08
CA LYS A 228 17.50 25.15 -8.84
C LYS A 228 17.63 23.81 -9.54
N VAL A 229 16.75 22.86 -9.22
CA VAL A 229 16.74 21.54 -9.87
C VAL A 229 16.08 21.68 -11.24
N SER A 230 16.79 21.27 -12.26
CA SER A 230 16.26 21.34 -13.64
C SER A 230 15.39 20.14 -13.96
N GLY A 231 14.35 20.33 -14.77
CA GLY A 231 13.52 19.24 -15.28
C GLY A 231 14.31 18.14 -16.00
N ALA A 232 15.48 18.45 -16.55
CA ALA A 232 16.38 17.46 -17.13
C ALA A 232 16.99 16.52 -16.08
N GLN A 233 17.34 17.04 -14.89
CA GLN A 233 17.82 16.23 -13.77
C GLN A 233 16.69 15.35 -13.23
N GLU A 234 15.50 15.91 -13.06
CA GLU A 234 14.32 15.18 -12.56
C GLU A 234 13.91 14.06 -13.51
N LEU A 235 13.85 14.32 -14.83
CA LEU A 235 13.53 13.28 -15.81
C LEU A 235 14.58 12.16 -15.81
N LYS A 236 15.86 12.50 -15.74
CA LYS A 236 16.93 11.51 -15.66
C LYS A 236 16.83 10.68 -14.39
N TYR A 237 16.53 11.31 -13.27
CA TYR A 237 16.31 10.63 -11.99
C TYR A 237 15.10 9.70 -12.05
N ALA A 238 13.94 10.19 -12.50
CA ALA A 238 12.73 9.38 -12.62
C ALA A 238 12.93 8.16 -13.52
N GLN A 239 13.64 8.30 -14.65
CA GLN A 239 14.00 7.19 -15.52
C GLN A 239 14.87 6.15 -14.80
N THR A 240 15.86 6.60 -14.03
CA THR A 240 16.78 5.73 -13.31
C THR A 240 16.05 4.94 -12.21
N ILE A 241 15.31 5.63 -11.33
CA ILE A 241 14.64 4.97 -10.22
C ILE A 241 13.46 4.10 -10.68
N CYS A 242 12.79 4.44 -11.78
CA CYS A 242 11.76 3.58 -12.37
C CYS A 242 12.34 2.27 -12.93
N THR A 243 13.56 2.30 -13.49
CA THR A 243 14.26 1.07 -13.89
C THR A 243 14.60 0.18 -12.69
N LEU A 244 15.03 0.77 -11.55
CA LEU A 244 15.28 0.02 -10.32
C LEU A 244 13.96 -0.55 -9.75
N LEU A 245 12.91 0.24 -9.70
CA LEU A 245 11.57 -0.20 -9.29
C LEU A 245 11.09 -1.40 -10.13
N LYS A 246 11.22 -1.32 -11.47
CA LYS A 246 10.86 -2.42 -12.37
C LYS A 246 11.64 -3.71 -12.05
N GLN A 247 12.93 -3.62 -11.78
CA GLN A 247 13.75 -4.79 -11.46
C GLN A 247 13.21 -5.49 -10.19
N ARG A 248 12.82 -4.72 -9.17
CA ARG A 248 12.25 -5.26 -7.94
C ARG A 248 10.85 -5.85 -8.14
N CYS A 249 9.99 -5.20 -8.92
CA CYS A 249 8.67 -5.75 -9.27
C CYS A 249 8.78 -7.04 -10.09
N PHE A 250 9.75 -7.14 -10.99
CA PHE A 250 10.05 -8.39 -11.71
C PHE A 250 10.56 -9.47 -10.76
N GLN A 251 11.44 -9.10 -9.81
CA GLN A 251 11.93 -10.01 -8.78
C GLN A 251 10.78 -10.61 -7.97
N LEU A 252 9.84 -9.79 -7.50
CA LEU A 252 8.65 -10.25 -6.77
C LEU A 252 7.85 -11.28 -7.56
N GLN A 253 7.49 -10.97 -8.79
CA GLN A 253 6.72 -11.89 -9.62
C GLN A 253 7.46 -13.22 -9.82
N VAL A 254 8.74 -13.16 -10.23
CA VAL A 254 9.51 -14.36 -10.52
C VAL A 254 9.76 -15.19 -9.26
N ALA A 255 10.03 -14.53 -8.13
CA ALA A 255 10.26 -15.20 -6.86
C ALA A 255 9.02 -15.99 -6.38
N TRP A 256 7.82 -15.44 -6.57
CA TRP A 256 6.57 -16.13 -6.22
C TRP A 256 6.15 -17.19 -7.25
N GLU A 257 6.21 -16.88 -8.55
CA GLU A 257 5.78 -17.79 -9.61
C GLU A 257 6.78 -18.93 -9.87
N GLY A 258 8.07 -18.68 -9.64
CA GLY A 258 9.17 -19.50 -10.13
C GLY A 258 9.51 -19.22 -11.61
N GLU A 259 10.61 -19.78 -12.07
CA GLU A 259 11.04 -19.63 -13.47
C GLU A 259 10.15 -20.45 -14.40
N THR A 260 9.54 -19.80 -15.37
CA THR A 260 8.68 -20.39 -16.39
C THR A 260 9.05 -19.87 -17.78
N SER A 261 8.58 -20.56 -18.83
CA SER A 261 8.75 -20.06 -20.20
C SER A 261 8.01 -18.74 -20.47
N LYS A 262 6.97 -18.43 -19.66
CA LYS A 262 6.15 -17.21 -19.82
C LYS A 262 6.83 -15.98 -19.26
N ASN A 263 7.60 -16.14 -18.18
CA ASN A 263 8.31 -15.04 -17.51
C ASN A 263 9.82 -14.99 -17.81
N ALA A 264 10.30 -15.74 -18.81
CA ALA A 264 11.73 -15.89 -19.12
C ALA A 264 12.46 -14.55 -19.37
N SER A 265 11.78 -13.55 -19.97
CA SER A 265 12.33 -12.21 -20.17
C SER A 265 12.58 -11.47 -18.85
N ARG A 266 11.65 -11.59 -17.91
CA ARG A 266 11.76 -11.01 -16.57
C ARG A 266 12.82 -11.70 -15.73
N VAL A 267 12.88 -13.02 -15.80
CA VAL A 267 13.97 -13.84 -15.21
C VAL A 267 15.33 -13.34 -15.70
N ALA A 268 15.48 -13.06 -17.00
CA ALA A 268 16.73 -12.55 -17.54
C ALA A 268 17.13 -11.18 -16.98
N VAL A 269 16.16 -10.28 -16.80
CA VAL A 269 16.37 -8.97 -16.16
C VAL A 269 16.80 -9.14 -14.70
N VAL A 270 16.11 -9.94 -13.92
CA VAL A 270 16.41 -10.20 -12.50
C VAL A 270 17.80 -10.79 -12.33
N LYS A 271 18.15 -11.80 -13.14
CA LYS A 271 19.52 -12.40 -13.17
C LYS A 271 20.59 -11.39 -13.57
N SER A 272 20.30 -10.55 -14.56
CA SER A 272 21.27 -9.51 -15.01
C SER A 272 21.51 -8.45 -13.92
N ALA A 273 20.49 -8.18 -13.09
CA ALA A 273 20.59 -7.29 -11.94
C ALA A 273 21.26 -7.95 -10.71
N GLY A 274 21.58 -9.25 -10.77
CA GLY A 274 22.18 -9.98 -9.64
C GLY A 274 21.25 -10.22 -8.48
N LEU A 275 19.92 -10.22 -8.70
CA LEU A 275 18.90 -10.34 -7.66
C LEU A 275 18.49 -11.81 -7.46
N ASP A 276 18.28 -12.19 -6.20
CA ASP A 276 17.82 -13.53 -5.81
C ASP A 276 16.33 -13.73 -6.13
N MET A 277 15.93 -14.99 -6.41
CA MET A 277 14.57 -15.34 -6.83
C MET A 277 13.99 -16.55 -6.10
N THR A 278 14.70 -17.11 -5.16
CA THR A 278 14.30 -18.34 -4.47
C THR A 278 14.53 -18.22 -2.97
N THR A 279 13.80 -19.01 -2.19
CA THR A 279 14.13 -19.23 -0.78
C THR A 279 15.55 -19.78 -0.63
N GLU A 280 16.11 -19.76 0.56
CA GLU A 280 17.43 -20.32 0.90
C GLU A 280 17.58 -21.80 0.46
N ASN A 281 16.47 -22.55 0.43
CA ASN A 281 16.43 -23.96 0.04
C ASN A 281 16.14 -24.18 -1.46
N GLY A 282 16.05 -23.09 -2.25
CA GLY A 282 15.93 -23.13 -3.71
C GLY A 282 14.51 -23.40 -4.23
N LEU A 283 13.48 -23.13 -3.43
CA LEU A 283 12.08 -23.15 -3.89
C LEU A 283 11.63 -21.74 -4.31
N SER A 284 10.67 -21.65 -5.23
CA SER A 284 9.90 -20.40 -5.35
C SER A 284 9.08 -20.18 -4.08
N PHE A 285 8.72 -18.93 -3.76
CA PHE A 285 7.93 -18.64 -2.56
C PHE A 285 6.53 -19.26 -2.65
N GLY A 286 5.96 -19.33 -3.85
CA GLY A 286 4.71 -20.05 -4.08
C GLY A 286 4.81 -21.55 -3.82
N GLU A 287 5.88 -22.20 -4.26
CA GLU A 287 6.12 -23.62 -3.95
C GLU A 287 6.40 -23.81 -2.46
N ASN A 288 7.21 -22.95 -1.85
CA ASN A 288 7.51 -22.98 -0.42
C ASN A 288 6.23 -22.96 0.43
N LEU A 289 5.31 -22.04 0.14
CA LEU A 289 4.04 -21.89 0.86
C LEU A 289 3.10 -23.10 0.63
N THR A 290 2.93 -23.52 -0.62
CA THR A 290 1.94 -24.56 -0.97
C THR A 290 2.37 -25.96 -0.58
N THR A 291 3.66 -26.20 -0.37
CA THR A 291 4.22 -27.51 0.01
C THR A 291 4.60 -27.61 1.49
N ALA A 292 4.15 -26.65 2.32
CA ALA A 292 4.37 -26.61 3.77
C ALA A 292 4.12 -27.98 4.45
N GLY A 293 5.08 -28.49 5.20
CA GLY A 293 5.02 -29.79 5.89
C GLY A 293 5.04 -31.03 4.98
N LYS A 294 5.08 -30.86 3.65
CA LYS A 294 5.16 -32.00 2.68
C LYS A 294 6.50 -32.04 1.95
N ASN A 295 7.08 -30.90 1.62
CA ASN A 295 8.39 -30.80 0.97
C ASN A 295 9.45 -30.50 2.04
N ALA A 296 10.48 -31.34 2.16
CA ALA A 296 11.58 -31.16 3.10
C ALA A 296 12.38 -29.85 2.87
N LYS A 297 12.24 -29.20 1.72
CA LYS A 297 12.84 -27.93 1.39
C LYS A 297 11.97 -26.72 1.82
N SER A 298 10.68 -26.95 2.12
CA SER A 298 9.82 -25.87 2.61
C SER A 298 10.32 -25.39 3.96
N THR A 299 10.31 -24.06 4.17
CA THR A 299 10.68 -23.44 5.44
C THR A 299 9.60 -23.60 6.51
N PHE A 300 8.37 -23.97 6.10
CA PHE A 300 7.23 -24.19 7.00
C PHE A 300 7.24 -25.63 7.52
N ALA A 301 7.16 -25.80 8.83
CA ALA A 301 7.13 -27.11 9.47
C ALA A 301 5.82 -27.87 9.15
N ASP A 302 4.70 -27.14 9.09
CA ASP A 302 3.39 -27.68 8.72
C ASP A 302 2.51 -26.62 8.04
N ILE A 303 1.28 -27.01 7.70
CA ILE A 303 0.35 -26.12 7.01
C ILE A 303 -0.18 -24.99 7.90
N LYS A 304 -0.23 -25.19 9.22
CA LYS A 304 -0.72 -24.17 10.16
C LYS A 304 0.28 -23.04 10.26
N ASP A 305 1.59 -23.34 10.26
CA ASP A 305 2.64 -22.32 10.23
C ASP A 305 2.52 -21.46 8.96
N ALA A 306 2.31 -22.08 7.81
CA ALA A 306 2.12 -21.36 6.55
C ALA A 306 0.86 -20.47 6.57
N ILE A 307 -0.24 -20.95 7.16
CA ILE A 307 -1.47 -20.17 7.30
C ILE A 307 -1.32 -19.04 8.30
N ALA A 308 -0.63 -19.27 9.42
CA ALA A 308 -0.34 -18.25 10.42
C ALA A 308 0.44 -17.08 9.80
N GLN A 309 1.44 -17.38 8.97
CA GLN A 309 2.18 -16.34 8.25
C GLN A 309 1.28 -15.52 7.30
N VAL A 310 0.35 -16.15 6.62
CA VAL A 310 -0.59 -15.44 5.73
C VAL A 310 -1.58 -14.57 6.52
N LEU A 311 -2.09 -15.06 7.65
CA LEU A 311 -3.22 -14.41 8.33
C LEU A 311 -2.80 -13.47 9.44
N SER A 312 -1.74 -13.80 10.21
CA SER A 312 -1.52 -13.17 11.52
C SER A 312 -0.06 -12.90 11.90
N ASP A 313 0.88 -13.02 10.99
CA ASP A 313 2.27 -12.60 11.26
C ASP A 313 2.33 -11.07 11.42
N ASP A 314 3.33 -10.58 12.14
CA ASP A 314 3.46 -9.15 12.44
C ASP A 314 3.79 -8.32 11.18
N GLU A 315 4.43 -8.91 10.19
CA GLU A 315 4.86 -8.21 8.97
C GLU A 315 4.29 -8.89 7.71
N GLY A 316 3.72 -8.09 6.81
CA GLY A 316 3.31 -8.51 5.48
C GLY A 316 2.19 -9.56 5.45
N SER A 317 1.33 -9.60 6.48
CA SER A 317 0.16 -10.46 6.61
C SER A 317 -1.14 -9.66 6.68
N CYS A 318 -2.29 -10.36 6.73
CA CYS A 318 -3.57 -9.68 6.92
C CYS A 318 -3.63 -8.86 8.21
N VAL A 319 -3.12 -9.39 9.33
CA VAL A 319 -3.06 -8.67 10.61
C VAL A 319 -2.03 -7.56 10.56
N GLY A 320 -0.84 -7.82 10.01
CA GLY A 320 0.25 -6.85 9.91
C GLY A 320 -0.21 -5.58 9.19
N ILE A 321 -0.74 -5.70 7.97
CA ILE A 321 -1.17 -4.52 7.21
C ILE A 321 -2.40 -3.84 7.81
N ALA A 322 -3.37 -4.58 8.39
CA ALA A 322 -4.52 -3.95 9.05
C ALA A 322 -4.07 -3.11 10.26
N ASN A 323 -3.10 -3.60 11.03
CA ASN A 323 -2.49 -2.87 12.15
C ASN A 323 -1.72 -1.64 11.65
N GLU A 324 -0.92 -1.78 10.60
CA GLU A 324 -0.16 -0.68 10.03
C GLU A 324 -1.05 0.44 9.51
N VAL A 325 -2.10 0.11 8.73
CA VAL A 325 -3.07 1.10 8.26
C VAL A 325 -3.71 1.85 9.42
N GLY A 326 -4.13 1.13 10.48
CA GLY A 326 -4.78 1.74 11.64
C GLY A 326 -3.85 2.62 12.46
N THR A 327 -2.58 2.22 12.65
CA THR A 327 -1.63 2.86 13.57
C THR A 327 -0.66 3.81 12.87
N ALA A 328 0.13 3.32 11.92
CA ALA A 328 1.17 4.10 11.26
C ALA A 328 0.59 5.03 10.17
N LYS A 329 -0.21 4.47 9.25
CA LYS A 329 -0.66 5.22 8.07
C LYS A 329 -1.79 6.23 8.41
N ILE A 330 -2.73 5.89 9.32
CA ILE A 330 -3.84 6.78 9.71
C ILE A 330 -3.57 7.46 11.05
N ALA A 331 -3.39 6.71 12.14
CA ALA A 331 -3.36 7.30 13.48
C ALA A 331 -2.14 8.19 13.72
N ASN A 332 -0.99 7.89 13.15
CA ASN A 332 0.21 8.70 13.34
C ASN A 332 -0.01 10.14 12.82
N PRO A 333 -0.34 10.42 11.55
CA PRO A 333 -0.61 11.79 11.11
C PRO A 333 -1.92 12.37 11.69
N PHE A 334 -2.96 11.55 11.85
CA PHE A 334 -4.28 12.02 12.28
C PHE A 334 -4.39 12.24 13.80
N SER A 335 -3.92 11.32 14.62
CA SER A 335 -4.07 11.34 16.07
C SER A 335 -2.84 11.86 16.81
N ALA A 336 -1.62 11.56 16.33
CA ALA A 336 -0.38 12.05 16.93
C ALA A 336 0.08 13.38 16.33
N GLY A 337 -0.43 13.79 15.17
CA GLY A 337 -0.15 15.09 14.55
C GLY A 337 1.13 15.14 13.72
N ASP A 338 1.70 13.98 13.41
CA ASP A 338 2.88 13.90 12.53
C ASP A 338 2.46 13.97 11.06
N ILE A 339 2.19 15.18 10.58
CA ILE A 339 1.73 15.42 9.21
C ILE A 339 2.79 15.04 8.18
N SER A 340 4.07 15.08 8.53
CA SER A 340 5.16 14.65 7.64
C SER A 340 5.09 13.15 7.31
N TYR A 341 4.37 12.38 8.13
CA TYR A 341 4.18 10.94 7.97
C TYR A 341 2.97 10.58 7.09
N VAL A 342 2.31 11.55 6.46
CA VAL A 342 1.22 11.26 5.51
C VAL A 342 1.79 10.57 4.29
N GLU A 343 1.30 9.38 4.01
CA GLU A 343 1.64 8.60 2.80
C GLU A 343 0.91 9.17 1.57
N SER A 344 1.57 9.15 0.41
CA SER A 344 1.05 9.67 -0.87
C SER A 344 0.54 11.14 -0.81
N PRO A 345 1.32 12.07 -0.24
CA PRO A 345 0.87 13.45 -0.05
C PRO A 345 0.86 14.27 -1.35
N TYR A 346 1.66 13.90 -2.36
CA TYR A 346 1.80 14.68 -3.60
C TYR A 346 0.73 14.36 -4.63
N SER A 347 0.30 13.11 -4.70
CA SER A 347 -0.76 12.61 -5.61
C SER A 347 -2.15 12.65 -5.00
N TYR A 348 -2.24 12.92 -3.68
CA TYR A 348 -3.45 12.83 -2.85
C TYR A 348 -4.11 11.44 -2.87
N ASN A 349 -3.30 10.39 -2.96
CA ASN A 349 -3.80 9.02 -3.13
C ASN A 349 -4.03 8.26 -1.81
N SER A 350 -3.58 8.79 -0.66
CA SER A 350 -3.56 8.14 0.67
C SER A 350 -4.82 7.31 0.99
N ILE A 351 -6.02 7.90 0.84
CA ILE A 351 -7.28 7.20 1.17
C ILE A 351 -7.50 6.00 0.25
N SER A 352 -7.13 6.11 -1.03
CA SER A 352 -7.22 5.00 -1.98
C SER A 352 -6.22 3.90 -1.62
N ASP A 353 -5.01 4.28 -1.25
CA ASP A 353 -3.93 3.37 -0.85
C ASP A 353 -4.37 2.57 0.40
N PHE A 354 -4.84 3.23 1.44
CA PHE A 354 -5.34 2.56 2.65
C PHE A 354 -6.52 1.63 2.36
N GLN A 355 -7.44 2.01 1.46
CA GLN A 355 -8.52 1.12 1.04
C GLN A 355 -7.99 -0.10 0.28
N ASP A 356 -6.95 0.06 -0.55
CA ASP A 356 -6.35 -1.02 -1.33
C ASP A 356 -5.54 -1.96 -0.42
N ASN A 357 -4.90 -1.46 0.65
CA ASN A 357 -4.33 -2.29 1.70
C ASN A 357 -5.40 -3.22 2.31
N ILE A 358 -6.56 -2.71 2.71
CA ILE A 358 -7.63 -3.55 3.26
C ILE A 358 -8.26 -4.45 2.17
N ARG A 359 -8.31 -4.03 0.91
CA ARG A 359 -8.74 -4.90 -0.21
C ARG A 359 -7.77 -6.06 -0.43
N SER A 360 -6.47 -5.88 -0.17
CA SER A 360 -5.50 -7.00 -0.21
C SER A 360 -5.88 -8.10 0.78
N ILE A 361 -6.27 -7.73 2.01
CA ILE A 361 -6.78 -8.65 3.04
C ILE A 361 -8.04 -9.39 2.56
N ARG A 362 -9.00 -8.65 1.99
CA ARG A 362 -10.21 -9.24 1.39
C ARG A 362 -9.86 -10.24 0.29
N ASN A 363 -8.89 -9.92 -0.57
CA ASN A 363 -8.48 -10.79 -1.66
C ASN A 363 -7.85 -12.09 -1.14
N VAL A 364 -7.05 -12.02 -0.08
CA VAL A 364 -6.51 -13.21 0.62
C VAL A 364 -7.66 -14.07 1.16
N TRP A 365 -8.62 -13.47 1.87
CA TRP A 365 -9.75 -14.20 2.46
C TRP A 365 -10.65 -14.85 1.42
N TYR A 366 -10.90 -14.13 0.32
CA TYR A 366 -11.75 -14.61 -0.77
C TYR A 366 -11.04 -15.51 -1.77
N GLY A 367 -9.70 -15.60 -1.76
CA GLY A 367 -8.93 -16.34 -2.76
C GLY A 367 -9.14 -15.81 -4.18
N SER A 368 -9.42 -14.52 -4.33
CA SER A 368 -9.78 -13.88 -5.60
C SER A 368 -9.58 -12.36 -5.54
N THR A 369 -9.12 -11.78 -6.64
CA THR A 369 -9.00 -10.33 -6.84
C THR A 369 -10.27 -9.68 -7.37
N SER A 370 -11.33 -10.47 -7.64
CA SER A 370 -12.59 -9.96 -8.23
C SER A 370 -13.52 -9.25 -7.25
N GLY A 371 -13.20 -9.27 -5.95
CA GLY A 371 -14.09 -8.79 -4.89
C GLY A 371 -15.18 -9.78 -4.47
N ASN A 372 -15.24 -10.95 -5.08
CA ASN A 372 -16.15 -12.04 -4.75
C ASN A 372 -15.37 -13.26 -4.27
N ALA A 373 -15.92 -13.98 -3.29
CA ALA A 373 -15.29 -15.18 -2.77
C ALA A 373 -15.23 -16.29 -3.83
N ALA A 374 -14.05 -16.88 -3.96
CA ALA A 374 -13.83 -18.09 -4.77
C ALA A 374 -13.93 -19.37 -3.92
N SER A 375 -13.73 -20.51 -4.54
CA SER A 375 -13.57 -21.79 -3.86
C SER A 375 -12.51 -22.60 -4.64
N PRO A 376 -11.47 -23.10 -3.98
CA PRO A 376 -11.20 -23.06 -2.54
C PRO A 376 -10.74 -21.67 -2.05
N SER A 377 -11.11 -21.27 -0.82
CA SER A 377 -10.69 -20.05 -0.16
C SER A 377 -10.85 -20.17 1.37
N PHE A 378 -10.27 -19.27 2.16
CA PHE A 378 -10.53 -19.20 3.61
C PHE A 378 -12.01 -18.95 3.88
N ASN A 379 -12.66 -18.04 3.14
CA ASN A 379 -14.10 -17.81 3.22
C ASN A 379 -14.91 -19.11 3.08
N ALA A 380 -14.61 -19.92 2.06
CA ALA A 380 -15.32 -21.18 1.84
C ALA A 380 -14.98 -22.25 2.90
N PHE A 381 -13.75 -22.29 3.41
CA PHE A 381 -13.35 -23.16 4.50
C PHE A 381 -14.16 -22.86 5.76
N PHE A 382 -14.16 -21.63 6.23
CA PHE A 382 -14.86 -21.23 7.44
C PHE A 382 -16.38 -21.34 7.31
N ALA A 383 -16.95 -21.14 6.13
CA ALA A 383 -18.39 -21.36 5.91
C ALA A 383 -18.82 -22.82 6.11
N ASN A 384 -17.91 -23.78 5.99
CA ASN A 384 -18.21 -25.21 6.02
C ASN A 384 -17.68 -25.98 7.25
N VAL A 385 -16.89 -25.34 8.12
CA VAL A 385 -16.43 -25.96 9.37
C VAL A 385 -17.34 -25.63 10.53
N GLN A 386 -17.39 -26.53 11.52
CA GLN A 386 -18.21 -26.34 12.70
C GLN A 386 -17.76 -25.08 13.46
N GLY A 387 -18.70 -24.16 13.73
CA GLY A 387 -18.41 -22.89 14.39
C GLY A 387 -17.73 -21.82 13.51
N GLY A 388 -17.39 -22.15 12.26
CA GLY A 388 -16.68 -21.24 11.36
C GLY A 388 -17.57 -20.14 10.75
N SER A 389 -18.88 -20.39 10.62
CA SER A 389 -19.78 -19.44 9.95
C SER A 389 -19.84 -18.06 10.63
N GLU A 390 -19.79 -18.00 11.96
CA GLU A 390 -19.75 -16.74 12.72
C GLU A 390 -18.42 -16.04 12.53
N VAL A 391 -17.31 -16.77 12.61
CA VAL A 391 -15.96 -16.23 12.34
C VAL A 391 -15.88 -15.66 10.94
N ASN A 392 -16.35 -16.41 9.93
CA ASN A 392 -16.38 -15.94 8.55
C ASN A 392 -17.17 -14.64 8.40
N LYS A 393 -18.38 -14.59 9.02
CA LYS A 393 -19.20 -13.37 8.98
C LYS A 393 -18.47 -12.18 9.62
N SER A 394 -17.88 -12.36 10.79
CA SER A 394 -17.17 -11.29 11.50
C SER A 394 -15.98 -10.77 10.71
N VAL A 395 -15.18 -11.65 10.10
CA VAL A 395 -14.06 -11.27 9.23
C VAL A 395 -14.53 -10.47 8.02
N VAL A 396 -15.60 -10.94 7.34
CA VAL A 396 -16.17 -10.27 6.16
C VAL A 396 -16.75 -8.90 6.52
N ASP A 397 -17.46 -8.80 7.63
CA ASP A 397 -18.02 -7.53 8.11
C ASP A 397 -16.89 -6.55 8.47
N ALA A 398 -15.81 -7.01 9.12
CA ALA A 398 -14.69 -6.18 9.54
C ALA A 398 -13.97 -5.55 8.36
N PHE A 399 -13.47 -6.32 7.38
CA PHE A 399 -12.74 -5.70 6.27
C PHE A 399 -13.64 -4.83 5.38
N ASN A 400 -14.92 -5.18 5.17
CA ASN A 400 -15.85 -4.32 4.44
C ASN A 400 -16.14 -3.03 5.24
N GLY A 401 -16.27 -3.12 6.55
CA GLY A 401 -16.40 -1.99 7.45
C GLY A 401 -15.20 -1.04 7.33
N ALA A 402 -13.99 -1.56 7.39
CA ALA A 402 -12.76 -0.79 7.27
C ALA A 402 -12.65 -0.08 5.90
N ILE A 403 -12.86 -0.79 4.79
CA ILE A 403 -12.86 -0.19 3.44
C ILE A 403 -13.83 0.99 3.36
N ASN A 404 -15.05 0.83 3.91
CA ASN A 404 -16.07 1.87 3.88
C ASN A 404 -15.74 3.06 4.78
N LYS A 405 -15.22 2.83 6.00
CA LYS A 405 -14.86 3.88 6.95
C LYS A 405 -13.65 4.69 6.47
N ILE A 406 -12.64 4.03 5.93
CA ILE A 406 -11.49 4.68 5.29
C ILE A 406 -11.95 5.55 4.12
N GLY A 407 -12.77 5.03 3.22
CA GLY A 407 -13.30 5.78 2.08
C GLY A 407 -14.24 6.94 2.45
N ALA A 408 -14.77 6.97 3.69
CA ALA A 408 -15.60 8.08 4.18
C ALA A 408 -14.79 9.25 4.72
N MET A 409 -13.48 9.08 4.99
CA MET A 409 -12.62 10.17 5.45
C MET A 409 -12.60 11.34 4.44
N PRO A 410 -12.46 12.58 4.90
CA PRO A 410 -12.31 13.74 4.01
C PRO A 410 -11.04 13.65 3.16
N ALA A 411 -11.17 13.80 1.85
CA ALA A 411 -10.06 13.82 0.91
C ALA A 411 -9.72 15.27 0.49
N PRO A 412 -8.44 15.62 0.29
CA PRO A 412 -7.28 14.76 0.48
C PRO A 412 -6.95 14.55 1.97
N PHE A 413 -6.37 13.40 2.31
CA PHE A 413 -6.08 13.02 3.69
C PHE A 413 -5.10 13.98 4.38
N VAL A 414 -4.10 14.47 3.66
CA VAL A 414 -3.14 15.47 4.18
C VAL A 414 -3.84 16.75 4.61
N LYS A 415 -4.82 17.26 3.85
CA LYS A 415 -5.65 18.42 4.24
C LYS A 415 -6.51 18.09 5.45
N TYR A 416 -7.05 16.88 5.53
CA TYR A 416 -7.84 16.46 6.67
C TYR A 416 -7.00 16.48 7.96
N CYS A 417 -5.85 15.86 7.96
CA CYS A 417 -4.94 15.85 9.11
C CYS A 417 -4.49 17.27 9.49
N SER A 418 -4.05 18.08 8.53
CA SER A 418 -3.63 19.47 8.75
C SER A 418 -4.75 20.30 9.41
N THR A 419 -5.98 20.17 8.91
CA THR A 419 -7.13 20.90 9.47
C THR A 419 -7.44 20.48 10.90
N ILE A 420 -7.36 19.18 11.21
CA ILE A 420 -7.58 18.66 12.57
C ILE A 420 -6.58 19.24 13.57
N TRP A 421 -5.34 19.47 13.15
CA TRP A 421 -4.28 20.01 13.99
C TRP A 421 -4.14 21.52 13.93
N GLY A 422 -5.00 22.21 13.14
CA GLY A 422 -4.96 23.66 12.97
C GLY A 422 -3.71 24.14 12.22
N ILE A 423 -3.10 23.27 11.44
CA ILE A 423 -2.01 23.58 10.54
C ILE A 423 -2.62 24.15 9.27
N GLU A 424 -2.15 25.32 8.83
CA GLU A 424 -2.62 25.90 7.58
C GLU A 424 -2.21 25.00 6.41
N PHE A 425 -3.19 24.41 5.74
CA PHE A 425 -2.95 23.64 4.54
C PHE A 425 -2.67 24.60 3.41
N GLN A 426 -1.43 24.60 2.95
CA GLN A 426 -1.02 25.35 1.76
C GLN A 426 -0.66 24.33 0.67
N ASP A 427 -1.24 24.53 -0.50
CA ASP A 427 -0.83 23.82 -1.70
C ASP A 427 0.65 24.16 -1.97
N ASP A 428 1.50 23.16 -2.20
CA ASP A 428 2.95 23.26 -2.47
C ASP A 428 3.86 23.59 -1.25
N GLU A 429 3.42 23.42 0.00
CA GLU A 429 4.30 23.68 1.15
C GLU A 429 5.02 22.44 1.70
N ASP A 430 6.17 22.76 2.36
CA ASP A 430 6.95 21.83 3.16
C ASP A 430 6.08 21.17 4.24
N TRP A 431 5.91 19.87 4.09
CA TRP A 431 5.33 18.99 5.11
C TRP A 431 6.42 18.46 6.07
N ASP A 432 7.58 19.14 6.15
CA ASP A 432 8.66 18.82 7.10
C ASP A 432 8.34 19.29 8.51
#